data_558505d8c9d2c4c2dd7d596c6e338106
#
_entry.id   558505d8c9d2c4c2dd7d596c6e338106
#
_cell.length_a   1.000
_cell.length_b   1.000
_cell.length_c   1.000
_cell.angle_alpha   90.00
_cell.angle_beta   90.00
_cell.angle_gamma   90.00
#
_symmetry.space_group_name_H-M   'P 1'
#
loop_
_entity.id
_entity.type
_entity.pdbx_description
1 polymer ?
#
loop_
_entity_poly.entity_id
_entity_poly.type
_entity_poly.pdbx_seq_one_letter_code
_entity_poly.pdbx_strand_id
1 'polypeptide(L)'
;TPYFLARDIPCEMCDDIPCVKACPTGALDPGLDNIDDARMGLAVVVDQENCIAFRGLRCEVCFNVCPVRGDAITLEYQHNERSGKHALFIPVVHSDACTGCGKCEEGCILEEAAIKVFPLHLAKGMLGSHYRLGWEQKEQAGGSLVSPDVEHRYNLPEGMRYDHGGEGLIREPVQDVPFSDNPLDTLNRKGGL
;
A
#
# COMPACT_ATOMS: atom_id res chain seq x y z
N THR A 1 2.81 -17.83 18.51
CA THR A 1 3.16 -16.42 18.78
C THR A 1 1.90 -15.68 19.12
N PRO A 2 1.81 -15.01 20.27
CA PRO A 2 0.65 -14.20 20.60
C PRO A 2 0.52 -13.06 19.59
N TYR A 3 -0.69 -12.80 19.15
CA TYR A 3 -1.04 -11.66 18.31
C TYR A 3 -2.34 -11.07 18.83
N PHE A 4 -2.58 -9.81 18.55
CA PHE A 4 -3.86 -9.16 18.81
C PHE A 4 -4.46 -8.63 17.52
N LEU A 5 -5.77 -8.64 17.46
CA LEU A 5 -6.52 -8.04 16.38
C LEU A 5 -6.94 -6.64 16.82
N ALA A 6 -6.37 -5.63 16.21
CA ALA A 6 -6.67 -4.23 16.53
C ALA A 6 -8.16 -3.89 16.34
N ARG A 7 -8.85 -4.64 15.47
CA ARG A 7 -10.29 -4.50 15.25
C ARG A 7 -11.11 -4.88 16.48
N ASP A 8 -10.67 -5.88 17.24
CA ASP A 8 -11.43 -6.44 18.36
C ASP A 8 -10.97 -5.86 19.70
N ILE A 9 -9.66 -5.71 19.86
CA ILE A 9 -9.04 -5.26 21.11
C ILE A 9 -7.90 -4.30 20.79
N PRO A 10 -8.16 -3.01 20.59
CA PRO A 10 -7.14 -2.00 20.38
C PRO A 10 -6.37 -1.70 21.68
N CYS A 11 -5.25 -1.00 21.58
CA CYS A 11 -4.56 -0.46 22.75
C CYS A 11 -5.37 0.68 23.36
N GLU A 12 -5.56 0.64 24.71
CA GLU A 12 -6.31 1.67 25.42
C GLU A 12 -5.56 2.99 25.58
N MET A 13 -4.26 3.02 25.23
CA MET A 13 -3.42 4.22 25.33
C MET A 13 -3.40 4.81 26.76
N CYS A 14 -3.12 3.94 27.73
CA CYS A 14 -3.06 4.31 29.14
C CYS A 14 -1.82 5.14 29.46
N ASP A 15 -1.99 6.28 30.13
CA ASP A 15 -0.87 7.18 30.53
C ASP A 15 0.15 6.51 31.44
N ASP A 16 -0.29 5.59 32.29
CA ASP A 16 0.55 4.88 33.28
C ASP A 16 1.23 3.64 32.72
N ILE A 17 0.94 3.25 31.49
CA ILE A 17 1.51 2.12 30.72
C ILE A 17 1.67 0.84 31.59
N PRO A 18 0.61 0.30 32.18
CA PRO A 18 0.70 -0.81 33.13
C PRO A 18 1.22 -2.10 32.50
N CYS A 19 0.99 -2.29 31.21
CA CYS A 19 1.47 -3.45 30.45
C CYS A 19 3.00 -3.51 30.35
N VAL A 20 3.67 -2.39 30.19
CA VAL A 20 5.15 -2.32 30.19
C VAL A 20 5.69 -2.67 31.57
N LYS A 21 5.10 -2.08 32.63
CA LYS A 21 5.51 -2.32 34.02
C LYS A 21 5.32 -3.78 34.45
N ALA A 22 4.28 -4.43 33.92
CA ALA A 22 3.96 -5.82 34.23
C ALA A 22 4.65 -6.84 33.33
N CYS A 23 5.36 -6.42 32.28
CA CYS A 23 5.97 -7.34 31.33
C CYS A 23 7.19 -8.07 31.92
N PRO A 24 7.11 -9.39 32.20
CA PRO A 24 8.20 -10.09 32.91
C PRO A 24 9.38 -10.39 31.97
N THR A 25 9.17 -10.36 30.67
CA THR A 25 10.16 -10.76 29.65
C THR A 25 10.87 -9.59 28.99
N GLY A 26 10.45 -8.35 29.28
CA GLY A 26 10.95 -7.16 28.57
C GLY A 26 10.60 -7.14 27.07
N ALA A 27 9.56 -7.90 26.68
CA ALA A 27 9.08 -7.87 25.30
C ALA A 27 8.48 -6.51 24.92
N LEU A 28 7.99 -5.76 25.89
CA LEU A 28 7.63 -4.36 25.76
C LEU A 28 8.81 -3.52 26.24
N ASP A 29 9.05 -2.40 25.54
CA ASP A 29 10.17 -1.52 25.83
C ASP A 29 10.03 -0.90 27.24
N PRO A 30 10.91 -1.26 28.20
CA PRO A 30 10.85 -0.71 29.55
C PRO A 30 11.22 0.77 29.63
N GLY A 31 11.82 1.31 28.59
CA GLY A 31 12.16 2.73 28.47
C GLY A 31 11.05 3.61 27.93
N LEU A 32 9.87 3.04 27.66
CA LEU A 32 8.72 3.79 27.21
C LEU A 32 8.07 4.51 28.39
N ASP A 33 8.29 5.81 28.49
CA ASP A 33 7.75 6.68 29.55
C ASP A 33 6.45 7.37 29.13
N ASN A 34 6.27 7.63 27.85
CA ASN A 34 5.08 8.27 27.29
C ASN A 34 4.43 7.37 26.24
N ILE A 35 3.14 7.10 26.41
CA ILE A 35 2.38 6.22 25.50
C ILE A 35 2.30 6.77 24.07
N ASP A 36 2.35 8.08 23.89
CA ASP A 36 2.31 8.71 22.57
C ASP A 36 3.58 8.44 21.75
N ASP A 37 4.67 8.06 22.41
CA ASP A 37 5.93 7.66 21.77
C ASP A 37 5.95 6.18 21.38
N ALA A 38 4.93 5.41 21.77
CA ALA A 38 4.81 4.00 21.40
C ALA A 38 4.77 3.81 19.87
N ARG A 39 5.38 2.75 19.41
CA ARG A 39 5.44 2.38 17.99
C ARG A 39 5.04 0.91 17.80
N MET A 40 3.77 0.61 18.09
CA MET A 40 3.22 -0.75 18.04
C MET A 40 2.93 -1.22 16.61
N GLY A 41 2.71 -0.27 15.71
CA GLY A 41 2.41 -0.52 14.31
C GLY A 41 2.17 0.79 13.56
N LEU A 42 1.61 0.68 12.37
CA LEU A 42 1.20 1.83 11.56
C LEU A 42 -0.17 1.57 10.95
N ALA A 43 -1.08 2.51 11.13
CA ALA A 43 -2.37 2.49 10.47
C ALA A 43 -2.21 2.84 8.98
N VAL A 44 -2.87 2.09 8.12
CA VAL A 44 -2.87 2.29 6.66
C VAL A 44 -4.30 2.17 6.14
N VAL A 45 -4.72 3.10 5.30
CA VAL A 45 -5.99 2.98 4.58
C VAL A 45 -5.78 2.01 3.42
N VAL A 46 -6.26 0.79 3.60
CA VAL A 46 -6.06 -0.33 2.65
C VAL A 46 -7.17 -0.42 1.61
N ASP A 47 -8.37 -0.01 1.97
CA ASP A 47 -9.56 -0.07 1.11
C ASP A 47 -10.13 1.33 0.88
N GLN A 48 -9.56 2.03 -0.08
CA GLN A 48 -10.03 3.35 -0.47
C GLN A 48 -11.36 3.29 -1.23
N GLU A 49 -11.63 2.18 -1.93
CA GLU A 49 -12.84 2.03 -2.74
C GLU A 49 -14.10 1.96 -1.89
N ASN A 50 -14.05 1.30 -0.73
CA ASN A 50 -15.17 1.20 0.18
C ASN A 50 -15.15 2.26 1.28
N CYS A 51 -14.03 2.94 1.50
CA CYS A 51 -13.94 4.01 2.48
C CYS A 51 -14.91 5.14 2.17
N ILE A 52 -15.80 5.45 3.11
CA ILE A 52 -16.88 6.44 2.96
C ILE A 52 -16.32 7.83 2.62
N ALA A 53 -15.19 8.22 3.26
CA ALA A 53 -14.55 9.49 3.00
C ALA A 53 -14.04 9.60 1.55
N PHE A 54 -13.38 8.55 1.04
CA PHE A 54 -12.91 8.48 -0.35
C PHE A 54 -14.07 8.41 -1.36
N ARG A 55 -15.21 7.88 -0.95
CA ARG A 55 -16.43 7.89 -1.78
C ARG A 55 -17.14 9.25 -1.86
N GLY A 56 -16.65 10.25 -1.15
CA GLY A 56 -17.19 11.60 -1.18
C GLY A 56 -18.29 11.88 -0.17
N LEU A 57 -18.48 10.99 0.79
CA LEU A 57 -19.38 11.21 1.92
C LEU A 57 -18.57 11.64 3.15
N ARG A 58 -19.18 12.42 4.02
CA ARG A 58 -18.49 12.87 5.24
C ARG A 58 -18.35 11.70 6.21
N CYS A 59 -17.10 11.31 6.48
CA CYS A 59 -16.76 10.33 7.50
C CYS A 59 -15.44 10.75 8.14
N GLU A 60 -15.48 11.00 9.46
CA GLU A 60 -14.34 11.46 10.26
C GLU A 60 -14.07 10.52 11.45
N VAL A 61 -14.61 9.29 11.42
CA VAL A 61 -14.58 8.39 12.57
C VAL A 61 -13.15 8.06 12.97
N CYS A 62 -12.32 7.59 12.02
CA CYS A 62 -10.93 7.23 12.30
C CYS A 62 -10.09 8.41 12.83
N PHE A 63 -10.38 9.64 12.39
CA PHE A 63 -9.78 10.85 12.92
C PHE A 63 -10.25 11.13 14.35
N ASN A 64 -11.56 11.04 14.61
CA ASN A 64 -12.14 11.40 15.90
C ASN A 64 -11.78 10.42 17.02
N VAL A 65 -11.60 9.13 16.71
CA VAL A 65 -11.22 8.12 17.70
C VAL A 65 -9.72 8.04 17.95
N CYS A 66 -8.92 8.74 17.15
CA CYS A 66 -7.46 8.73 17.30
C CYS A 66 -7.06 9.51 18.57
N PRO A 67 -6.32 8.91 19.51
CA PRO A 67 -5.84 9.59 20.72
C PRO A 67 -4.86 10.73 20.37
N VAL A 68 -4.05 10.53 19.30
CA VAL A 68 -3.04 11.48 18.80
C VAL A 68 -3.55 12.17 17.52
N ARG A 69 -4.84 12.52 17.52
CA ARG A 69 -5.45 13.18 16.36
C ARG A 69 -4.85 14.57 16.12
N GLY A 70 -4.71 14.90 14.85
CA GLY A 70 -4.08 16.15 14.42
C GLY A 70 -2.60 15.96 14.10
N ASP A 71 -1.90 15.09 14.84
CA ASP A 71 -0.51 14.74 14.59
C ASP A 71 -0.40 13.38 13.86
N ALA A 72 -1.03 12.34 14.39
CA ALA A 72 -0.98 11.00 13.81
C ALA A 72 -1.95 10.79 12.64
N ILE A 73 -3.08 11.45 12.67
CA ILE A 73 -4.07 11.43 11.58
C ILE A 73 -4.64 12.83 11.36
N THR A 74 -4.68 13.24 10.11
CA THR A 74 -5.25 14.53 9.67
C THR A 74 -6.33 14.29 8.61
N LEU A 75 -7.13 15.32 8.34
CA LEU A 75 -8.10 15.33 7.27
C LEU A 75 -7.63 16.30 6.17
N GLU A 76 -7.32 15.78 5.00
CA GLU A 76 -7.00 16.60 3.84
C GLU A 76 -8.26 16.93 3.06
N TYR A 77 -8.35 18.21 2.65
CA TYR A 77 -9.45 18.70 1.82
C TYR A 77 -9.09 18.54 0.35
N GLN A 78 -9.82 17.72 -0.36
CA GLN A 78 -9.65 17.54 -1.79
C GLN A 78 -10.92 17.92 -2.54
N HIS A 79 -10.79 18.36 -3.78
CA HIS A 79 -11.92 18.61 -4.65
C HIS A 79 -12.59 17.27 -5.01
N ASN A 80 -13.94 17.24 -4.91
CA ASN A 80 -14.69 16.06 -5.30
C ASN A 80 -15.00 16.14 -6.81
N GLU A 81 -14.17 15.55 -7.63
CA GLU A 81 -14.34 15.54 -9.09
C GLU A 81 -15.63 14.84 -9.53
N ARG A 82 -16.09 13.86 -8.75
CA ARG A 82 -17.27 13.08 -9.06
C ARG A 82 -18.59 13.86 -8.91
N SER A 83 -18.70 14.70 -7.87
CA SER A 83 -19.91 15.48 -7.60
C SER A 83 -19.80 16.92 -8.04
N GLY A 84 -18.59 17.46 -8.07
CA GLY A 84 -18.29 18.88 -8.34
C GLY A 84 -18.83 19.85 -7.29
N LYS A 85 -19.46 19.36 -6.21
CA LYS A 85 -20.22 20.20 -5.26
C LYS A 85 -19.68 20.18 -3.83
N HIS A 86 -19.00 19.11 -3.41
CA HIS A 86 -18.56 18.92 -2.04
C HIS A 86 -17.08 18.58 -2.00
N ALA A 87 -16.38 19.08 -0.99
CA ALA A 87 -15.02 18.65 -0.71
C ALA A 87 -14.98 17.22 -0.16
N LEU A 88 -13.94 16.48 -0.50
CA LEU A 88 -13.56 15.24 0.17
C LEU A 88 -12.79 15.59 1.44
N PHE A 89 -13.00 14.83 2.49
CA PHE A 89 -12.26 14.91 3.74
C PHE A 89 -11.48 13.60 3.91
N ILE A 90 -10.31 13.55 3.28
CA ILE A 90 -9.52 12.33 3.17
C ILE A 90 -8.68 12.16 4.44
N PRO A 91 -8.83 11.04 5.19
CA PRO A 91 -7.96 10.76 6.31
C PRO A 91 -6.55 10.41 5.83
N VAL A 92 -5.57 11.16 6.31
CA VAL A 92 -4.14 10.94 6.05
C VAL A 92 -3.45 10.56 7.35
N VAL A 93 -2.74 9.44 7.33
CA VAL A 93 -1.99 8.93 8.48
C VAL A 93 -0.53 9.34 8.36
N HIS A 94 -0.01 9.98 9.40
CA HIS A 94 1.38 10.39 9.52
C HIS A 94 2.18 9.31 10.25
N SER A 95 3.10 8.69 9.54
CA SER A 95 3.82 7.51 10.01
C SER A 95 4.79 7.75 11.16
N ASP A 96 5.20 8.98 11.35
CA ASP A 96 6.12 9.42 12.40
C ASP A 96 5.42 9.68 13.74
N ALA A 97 4.13 10.04 13.70
CA ALA A 97 3.32 10.30 14.89
C ALA A 97 2.35 9.15 15.22
N CYS A 98 2.06 8.24 14.27
CA CYS A 98 1.15 7.13 14.50
C CYS A 98 1.73 6.10 15.46
N THR A 99 1.03 5.86 16.58
CA THR A 99 1.41 4.86 17.59
C THR A 99 1.04 3.43 17.22
N GLY A 100 0.11 3.25 16.27
CA GLY A 100 -0.40 1.92 15.88
C GLY A 100 -1.35 1.31 16.91
N CYS A 101 -2.03 2.13 17.73
CA CYS A 101 -2.89 1.66 18.81
C CYS A 101 -4.12 0.84 18.36
N GLY A 102 -4.58 1.02 17.12
CA GLY A 102 -5.69 0.26 16.56
C GLY A 102 -7.09 0.88 16.74
N LYS A 103 -7.24 1.97 17.49
CA LYS A 103 -8.55 2.59 17.72
C LYS A 103 -9.23 3.06 16.42
N CYS A 104 -8.46 3.47 15.42
CA CYS A 104 -9.01 3.83 14.11
C CYS A 104 -9.57 2.62 13.34
N GLU A 105 -8.96 1.45 13.48
CA GLU A 105 -9.44 0.19 12.90
C GLU A 105 -10.69 -0.30 13.60
N GLU A 106 -10.68 -0.33 14.95
CA GLU A 106 -11.84 -0.69 15.76
C GLU A 106 -13.03 0.23 15.46
N GLY A 107 -12.81 1.55 15.46
CA GLY A 107 -13.85 2.55 15.26
C GLY A 107 -14.40 2.61 13.83
N CYS A 108 -13.78 1.97 12.86
CA CYS A 108 -14.26 2.01 11.47
C CYS A 108 -15.66 1.42 11.36
N ILE A 109 -16.60 2.17 10.77
CA ILE A 109 -18.02 1.80 10.69
C ILE A 109 -18.34 0.74 9.64
N LEU A 110 -17.36 0.40 8.78
CA LEU A 110 -17.51 -0.65 7.80
C LEU A 110 -17.41 -2.02 8.48
N GLU A 111 -18.10 -3.01 7.96
CA GLU A 111 -18.00 -4.40 8.41
C GLU A 111 -16.56 -4.89 8.36
N GLU A 112 -15.89 -4.69 7.23
CA GLU A 112 -14.45 -4.80 7.12
C GLU A 112 -13.82 -3.41 7.15
N ALA A 113 -12.92 -3.17 8.12
CA ALA A 113 -12.31 -1.86 8.30
C ALA A 113 -11.48 -1.44 7.09
N ALA A 114 -11.77 -0.26 6.53
CA ALA A 114 -11.00 0.31 5.43
C ALA A 114 -9.60 0.79 5.86
N ILE A 115 -9.41 1.02 7.16
CA ILE A 115 -8.12 1.37 7.76
C ILE A 115 -7.70 0.22 8.68
N LYS A 116 -6.47 -0.27 8.50
CA LYS A 116 -5.93 -1.42 9.27
C LYS A 116 -4.56 -1.09 9.81
N VAL A 117 -4.24 -1.66 10.97
CA VAL A 117 -2.93 -1.51 11.59
C VAL A 117 -2.03 -2.68 11.21
N PHE A 118 -0.88 -2.36 10.68
CA PHE A 118 0.15 -3.33 10.32
C PHE A 118 1.41 -3.14 11.16
N PRO A 119 2.18 -4.21 11.39
CA PRO A 119 3.54 -4.09 11.90
C PRO A 119 4.35 -3.10 11.05
N LEU A 120 5.19 -2.29 11.68
CA LEU A 120 5.94 -1.22 10.99
C LEU A 120 6.72 -1.70 9.77
N HIS A 121 7.31 -2.90 9.84
CA HIS A 121 8.09 -3.48 8.74
C HIS A 121 7.24 -3.88 7.54
N LEU A 122 5.94 -4.13 7.73
CA LEU A 122 4.99 -4.40 6.64
C LEU A 122 4.38 -3.10 6.11
N ALA A 123 4.01 -2.19 7.01
CA ALA A 123 3.33 -0.95 6.66
C ALA A 123 4.25 0.07 5.96
N LYS A 124 5.45 0.25 6.48
CA LYS A 124 6.44 1.14 5.84
C LYS A 124 7.19 0.43 4.73
N GLY A 125 7.13 -0.90 4.69
CA GLY A 125 7.97 -1.73 3.86
C GLY A 125 9.38 -1.13 3.77
N MET A 126 10.43 -1.79 4.12
CA MET A 126 11.71 -1.22 3.72
C MET A 126 11.69 -1.21 2.19
N LEU A 127 11.21 -0.09 1.61
CA LEU A 127 11.32 0.17 0.18
C LEU A 127 12.74 -0.21 -0.20
N GLY A 128 12.89 -1.43 -0.65
CA GLY A 128 14.10 -1.80 -1.27
C GLY A 128 15.07 -2.67 -0.54
N SER A 129 14.75 -3.45 0.51
CA SER A 129 15.72 -4.49 0.83
C SER A 129 15.77 -5.54 -0.29
N HIS A 130 14.67 -5.98 -0.85
CA HIS A 130 14.67 -6.88 -2.01
C HIS A 130 14.89 -6.16 -3.35
N TYR A 131 14.45 -4.90 -3.53
CA TYR A 131 14.81 -4.11 -4.69
C TYR A 131 16.28 -3.69 -4.66
N ARG A 132 16.82 -3.32 -3.51
CA ARG A 132 18.27 -3.08 -3.35
C ARG A 132 19.09 -4.34 -3.58
N LEU A 133 18.68 -5.48 -3.01
CA LEU A 133 19.37 -6.75 -3.25
C LEU A 133 19.42 -7.08 -4.76
N GLY A 134 18.34 -6.90 -5.49
CA GLY A 134 18.32 -7.11 -6.92
C GLY A 134 19.25 -6.16 -7.69
N TRP A 135 19.31 -4.90 -7.28
CA TRP A 135 20.22 -3.92 -7.89
C TRP A 135 21.67 -4.16 -7.51
N GLU A 136 21.95 -4.45 -6.24
CA GLU A 136 23.30 -4.81 -5.78
C GLU A 136 23.80 -6.08 -6.44
N GLN A 137 22.96 -7.09 -6.60
CA GLN A 137 23.31 -8.32 -7.33
C GLN A 137 23.54 -8.06 -8.82
N LYS A 138 22.73 -7.19 -9.45
CA LYS A 138 22.93 -6.78 -10.83
C LYS A 138 24.24 -6.01 -11.02
N GLU A 139 24.56 -5.10 -10.11
CA GLU A 139 25.84 -4.37 -10.11
C GLU A 139 27.01 -5.29 -9.87
N GLN A 140 26.92 -6.23 -8.93
CA GLN A 140 27.97 -7.22 -8.64
C GLN A 140 28.18 -8.19 -9.80
N ALA A 141 27.12 -8.58 -10.49
CA ALA A 141 27.18 -9.45 -11.67
C ALA A 141 27.68 -8.72 -12.93
N GLY A 142 27.76 -7.38 -12.91
CA GLY A 142 28.20 -6.58 -14.04
C GLY A 142 27.26 -6.63 -15.26
N GLY A 143 25.99 -7.07 -15.07
CA GLY A 143 25.04 -7.19 -16.16
C GLY A 143 23.68 -7.75 -15.74
N SER A 144 22.92 -8.22 -16.70
CA SER A 144 21.61 -8.84 -16.44
C SER A 144 21.74 -10.10 -15.57
N LEU A 145 20.92 -10.20 -14.53
CA LEU A 145 20.81 -11.42 -13.69
C LEU A 145 20.06 -12.56 -14.41
N VAL A 146 19.50 -12.26 -15.56
CA VAL A 146 18.73 -13.19 -16.37
C VAL A 146 19.65 -13.78 -17.45
N SER A 147 19.75 -15.09 -17.49
CA SER A 147 20.52 -15.77 -18.53
C SER A 147 19.86 -15.53 -19.89
N PRO A 148 20.63 -15.13 -20.93
CA PRO A 148 20.10 -14.90 -22.27
C PRO A 148 19.50 -16.18 -22.90
N ASP A 149 19.87 -17.36 -22.39
CA ASP A 149 19.41 -18.65 -22.90
C ASP A 149 18.07 -19.10 -22.30
N VAL A 150 17.52 -18.36 -21.33
CA VAL A 150 16.24 -18.67 -20.71
C VAL A 150 15.12 -17.94 -21.43
N GLU A 151 14.30 -18.70 -22.15
CA GLU A 151 13.08 -18.18 -22.76
C GLU A 151 12.08 -17.80 -21.68
N HIS A 152 11.97 -16.50 -21.38
CA HIS A 152 11.02 -16.01 -20.40
C HIS A 152 9.62 -15.96 -21.00
N ARG A 153 8.79 -16.93 -20.70
CA ARG A 153 7.37 -16.95 -21.03
C ARG A 153 6.57 -16.12 -20.04
N TYR A 154 6.83 -14.83 -19.97
CA TYR A 154 5.89 -13.92 -19.34
C TYR A 154 4.82 -13.55 -20.37
N ASN A 155 3.61 -13.17 -19.89
CA ASN A 155 2.52 -12.66 -20.72
C ASN A 155 2.93 -11.34 -21.40
N LEU A 156 3.83 -11.44 -22.35
CA LEU A 156 4.20 -10.29 -23.18
C LEU A 156 3.08 -10.07 -24.19
N PRO A 157 2.65 -8.81 -24.41
CA PRO A 157 1.74 -8.50 -25.50
C PRO A 157 2.30 -9.00 -26.84
N GLU A 158 1.43 -9.45 -27.75
CA GLU A 158 1.84 -9.88 -29.07
C GLU A 158 2.70 -8.79 -29.78
N GLY A 159 3.84 -9.18 -30.34
CA GLY A 159 4.79 -8.29 -31.00
C GLY A 159 5.74 -7.56 -30.05
N MET A 160 5.81 -7.96 -28.79
CA MET A 160 6.81 -7.46 -27.85
C MET A 160 7.76 -8.58 -27.42
N ARG A 161 9.03 -8.26 -27.33
CA ARG A 161 10.06 -9.13 -26.73
C ARG A 161 10.84 -8.38 -25.67
N TYR A 162 11.40 -9.12 -24.74
CA TYR A 162 12.28 -8.55 -23.72
C TYR A 162 13.69 -8.41 -24.28
N ASP A 163 14.23 -7.20 -24.21
CA ASP A 163 15.65 -7.00 -24.47
C ASP A 163 16.45 -7.24 -23.20
N HIS A 164 17.16 -8.34 -23.17
CA HIS A 164 18.06 -8.71 -22.07
C HIS A 164 19.32 -7.84 -21.98
N GLY A 165 19.55 -6.97 -22.97
CA GLY A 165 20.67 -6.02 -23.00
C GLY A 165 20.50 -4.77 -22.15
N GLY A 166 19.30 -4.47 -21.64
CA GLY A 166 19.05 -3.40 -20.68
C GLY A 166 18.08 -2.31 -21.09
N GLU A 167 17.49 -2.35 -22.28
CA GLU A 167 16.51 -1.36 -22.73
C GLU A 167 15.05 -1.74 -22.40
N GLY A 168 14.83 -2.93 -21.84
CA GLY A 168 13.50 -3.36 -21.41
C GLY A 168 12.67 -3.99 -22.52
N LEU A 169 11.40 -3.58 -22.67
CA LEU A 169 10.49 -4.11 -23.67
C LEU A 169 10.73 -3.47 -25.04
N ILE A 170 11.15 -4.26 -26.01
CA ILE A 170 11.30 -3.83 -27.40
C ILE A 170 10.04 -4.24 -28.18
N ARG A 171 9.51 -3.31 -28.95
CA ARG A 171 8.45 -3.58 -29.90
C ARG A 171 9.07 -4.11 -31.19
N GLU A 172 8.68 -5.31 -31.61
CA GLU A 172 9.08 -5.79 -32.93
C GLU A 172 8.52 -4.83 -34.01
N PRO A 173 9.33 -4.48 -35.01
CA PRO A 173 8.81 -3.65 -36.10
C PRO A 173 7.62 -4.38 -36.72
N VAL A 174 6.47 -3.74 -36.65
CA VAL A 174 5.26 -4.22 -37.33
C VAL A 174 5.64 -4.29 -38.80
N GLN A 175 5.67 -5.49 -39.38
CA GLN A 175 5.75 -5.60 -40.85
C GLN A 175 4.55 -4.81 -41.38
N ASP A 176 4.82 -3.79 -42.19
CA ASP A 176 3.79 -2.98 -42.82
C ASP A 176 2.88 -3.92 -43.62
N VAL A 177 1.78 -4.32 -42.98
CA VAL A 177 0.69 -4.98 -43.68
C VAL A 177 -0.01 -3.83 -44.40
N PRO A 178 -0.05 -3.83 -45.73
CA PRO A 178 -0.70 -2.75 -46.47
C PRO A 178 -2.12 -2.58 -45.92
N PHE A 179 -2.45 -1.36 -45.51
CA PHE A 179 -3.79 -1.01 -45.06
C PHE A 179 -4.77 -1.43 -46.16
N SER A 180 -5.68 -2.33 -45.85
CA SER A 180 -6.81 -2.60 -46.73
C SER A 180 -7.74 -1.38 -46.71
N ASP A 181 -8.22 -0.95 -47.86
CA ASP A 181 -9.13 0.19 -47.97
C ASP A 181 -10.46 0.01 -47.23
N ASN A 182 -10.69 -1.16 -46.68
CA ASN A 182 -11.86 -1.48 -45.87
C ASN A 182 -11.48 -1.83 -44.43
N PRO A 183 -11.78 -0.99 -43.42
CA PRO A 183 -11.46 -1.25 -42.01
C PRO A 183 -12.06 -2.54 -41.46
N LEU A 184 -13.14 -3.06 -42.06
CA LEU A 184 -13.80 -4.30 -41.61
C LEU A 184 -13.03 -5.57 -42.01
N ASP A 185 -12.24 -5.53 -43.06
CA ASP A 185 -11.42 -6.68 -43.49
C ASP A 185 -10.30 -6.99 -42.50
N THR A 186 -9.84 -5.98 -41.76
CA THR A 186 -8.81 -6.11 -40.71
C THR A 186 -9.38 -6.80 -39.46
N LEU A 187 -10.64 -6.59 -39.13
CA LEU A 187 -11.34 -7.23 -38.01
C LEU A 187 -11.67 -8.69 -38.29
N ASN A 188 -12.01 -9.03 -39.53
CA ASN A 188 -12.40 -10.39 -39.94
C ASN A 188 -11.20 -11.35 -40.11
N ARG A 189 -9.98 -10.83 -40.28
CA ARG A 189 -8.76 -11.67 -40.37
C ARG A 189 -8.29 -12.27 -39.04
N LYS A 190 -8.72 -11.73 -37.90
CA LYS A 190 -8.38 -12.23 -36.56
C LYS A 190 -9.33 -13.32 -36.02
N GLY A 191 -10.35 -13.71 -36.78
CA GLY A 191 -11.37 -14.68 -36.38
C GLY A 191 -11.25 -16.07 -37.01
N GLY A 192 -10.10 -16.46 -37.51
CA GLY A 192 -9.84 -17.82 -37.98
C GLY A 192 -9.28 -18.67 -36.85
N LEU A 193 -10.14 -19.47 -36.18
CA LEU A 193 -9.80 -20.66 -35.42
C LEU A 193 -9.20 -21.73 -36.32
#